data_99e8d8ef4a8ad21d02ac456d2922c6f9
#
_entry.id   99e8d8ef4a8ad21d02ac456d2922c6f9
#
_cell.length_a   1.000
_cell.length_b   1.000
_cell.length_c   1.000
_cell.angle_alpha   90.00
_cell.angle_beta   90.00
_cell.angle_gamma   90.00
#
_symmetry.space_group_name_H-M   'P 1'
#
loop_
_entity.id
_entity.type
_entity.pdbx_description
1 polymer ?
#
loop_
_entity_poly.entity_id
_entity_poly.type
_entity_poly.pdbx_seq_one_letter_code
_entity_poly.pdbx_strand_id
1 'polypeptide(L)'
;MSYTKLDIKQILNNLEFKGLKPLQEAALKESQSENEILLLAPTGSGKTLAFLLPILRRLETDRNEVQSLILAPTRELALQIEKVFRQLKSGHKVLTCYGGHPFSRERQSLKHPPALLIATPGRLLDHLQRETFNTNNIRSLVI
;
A
#
# COMPACT_ATOMS: atom_id res chain seq x y z
N MET A 1 12.94 16.25 -3.33
CA MET A 1 12.00 15.15 -3.10
C MET A 1 12.27 14.57 -1.72
N SER A 2 11.31 14.69 -0.82
CA SER A 2 11.46 14.16 0.54
C SER A 2 10.79 12.79 0.60
N TYR A 3 11.55 11.73 0.35
CA TYR A 3 11.07 10.37 0.62
C TYR A 3 10.96 10.14 2.12
N THR A 4 9.96 9.39 2.52
CA THR A 4 9.83 8.96 3.92
C THR A 4 11.07 8.20 4.35
N LYS A 5 11.81 8.74 5.33
CA LYS A 5 12.91 8.00 5.92
C LYS A 5 12.35 6.80 6.67
N LEU A 6 12.58 5.61 6.11
CA LEU A 6 12.05 4.38 6.70
C LEU A 6 12.81 4.06 8.01
N ASP A 7 12.14 4.26 9.13
CA ASP A 7 12.66 3.87 10.44
C ASP A 7 12.19 2.44 10.78
N ILE A 8 13.03 1.47 10.43
CA ILE A 8 12.73 0.04 10.65
C ILE A 8 12.54 -0.25 12.14
N LYS A 9 13.34 0.40 13.03
CA LYS A 9 13.19 0.16 14.48
C LYS A 9 11.82 0.59 14.99
N GLN A 10 11.36 1.76 14.57
CA GLN A 10 10.04 2.25 14.94
C GLN A 10 8.93 1.35 14.40
N ILE A 11 9.05 0.89 13.15
CA ILE A 11 8.09 -0.04 12.53
C ILE A 11 8.04 -1.36 13.30
N LEU A 12 9.18 -1.95 13.61
CA LEU A 12 9.24 -3.19 14.39
C LEU A 12 8.62 -3.03 15.78
N ASN A 13 8.89 -1.92 16.45
CA ASN A 13 8.25 -1.60 17.74
C ASN A 13 6.74 -1.46 17.61
N ASN A 14 6.23 -0.77 16.57
CA ASN A 14 4.81 -0.62 16.32
C ASN A 14 4.09 -1.95 16.06
N LEU A 15 4.80 -2.91 15.46
CA LEU A 15 4.31 -4.26 15.15
C LEU A 15 4.59 -5.29 16.26
N GLU A 16 5.33 -4.90 17.29
CA GLU A 16 5.82 -5.80 18.35
C GLU A 16 6.67 -6.96 17.80
N PHE A 17 7.46 -6.70 16.76
CA PHE A 17 8.33 -7.67 16.12
C PHE A 17 9.78 -7.48 16.57
N LYS A 18 10.49 -8.61 16.75
CA LYS A 18 11.91 -8.61 17.14
C LYS A 18 12.85 -8.25 15.97
N GLY A 19 12.41 -8.47 14.74
CA GLY A 19 13.22 -8.22 13.54
C GLY A 19 12.43 -8.53 12.26
N LEU A 20 12.98 -8.15 11.12
CA LEU A 20 12.43 -8.50 9.82
C LEU A 20 12.71 -9.97 9.51
N LYS A 21 11.78 -10.60 8.79
CA LYS A 21 11.99 -11.93 8.22
C LYS A 21 12.88 -11.84 6.96
N PRO A 22 13.60 -12.91 6.58
CA PRO A 22 14.49 -12.91 5.41
C PRO A 22 13.80 -12.42 4.11
N LEU A 23 12.54 -12.82 3.88
CA LEU A 23 11.75 -12.36 2.73
C LEU A 23 11.55 -10.84 2.73
N GLN A 24 11.32 -10.25 3.90
CA GLN A 24 11.09 -8.81 4.06
C GLN A 24 12.39 -8.02 3.83
N GLU A 25 13.50 -8.52 4.34
CA GLU A 25 14.83 -7.93 4.10
C GLU A 25 15.21 -8.00 2.61
N ALA A 26 15.02 -9.16 1.98
CA ALA A 26 15.27 -9.35 0.57
C ALA A 26 14.43 -8.41 -0.31
N ALA A 27 13.12 -8.34 -0.08
CA ALA A 27 12.22 -7.46 -0.83
C ALA A 27 12.63 -5.98 -0.67
N LEU A 28 12.98 -5.57 0.53
CA LEU A 28 13.41 -4.20 0.81
C LEU A 28 14.74 -3.87 0.13
N LYS A 29 15.69 -4.81 0.05
CA LYS A 29 16.97 -4.68 -0.63
C LYS A 29 16.77 -4.61 -2.15
N GLU A 30 16.10 -5.61 -2.75
CA GLU A 30 15.90 -5.68 -4.19
C GLU A 30 15.12 -4.48 -4.74
N SER A 31 14.16 -3.95 -3.97
CA SER A 31 13.40 -2.77 -4.38
C SER A 31 14.22 -1.47 -4.50
N GLN A 32 15.51 -1.50 -4.19
CA GLN A 32 16.41 -0.35 -4.40
C GLN A 32 16.95 -0.29 -5.83
N SER A 33 17.15 -1.44 -6.44
CA SER A 33 17.76 -1.57 -7.77
C SER A 33 16.77 -2.05 -8.84
N GLU A 34 15.78 -2.86 -8.44
CA GLU A 34 14.85 -3.48 -9.36
C GLU A 34 13.53 -2.72 -9.46
N ASN A 35 13.00 -2.66 -10.69
CA ASN A 35 11.68 -2.04 -10.95
C ASN A 35 10.54 -3.05 -10.81
N GLU A 36 10.82 -4.33 -11.04
CA GLU A 36 9.85 -5.42 -10.97
C GLU A 36 10.35 -6.50 -10.01
N ILE A 37 9.48 -6.91 -9.08
CA ILE A 37 9.82 -7.93 -8.08
C ILE A 37 8.66 -8.94 -8.01
N LEU A 38 8.98 -10.21 -8.16
CA LEU A 38 8.05 -11.31 -7.92
C LEU A 38 8.35 -11.94 -6.56
N LEU A 39 7.38 -11.88 -5.64
CA LEU A 39 7.49 -12.48 -4.31
C LEU A 39 6.77 -13.83 -4.29
N LEU A 40 7.54 -14.92 -4.21
CA LEU A 40 7.02 -16.29 -4.07
C LEU A 40 7.33 -16.82 -2.67
N ALA A 41 6.29 -17.01 -1.87
CA ALA A 41 6.45 -17.48 -0.51
C ALA A 41 5.14 -18.11 0.01
N PRO A 42 5.20 -19.08 0.95
CA PRO A 42 4.01 -19.70 1.52
C PRO A 42 3.18 -18.71 2.35
N THR A 43 1.94 -19.09 2.65
CA THR A 43 1.07 -18.35 3.58
C THR A 43 1.74 -18.22 4.94
N GLY A 44 1.61 -17.06 5.59
CA GLY A 44 2.22 -16.81 6.91
C GLY A 44 3.71 -16.44 6.88
N SER A 45 4.34 -16.36 5.70
CA SER A 45 5.75 -15.98 5.55
C SER A 45 6.05 -14.49 5.78
N GLY A 46 5.02 -13.65 5.88
CA GLY A 46 5.16 -12.20 6.04
C GLY A 46 5.19 -11.42 4.72
N LYS A 47 4.61 -11.96 3.65
CA LYS A 47 4.52 -11.30 2.33
C LYS A 47 3.93 -9.89 2.39
N THR A 48 2.89 -9.68 3.19
CA THR A 48 2.24 -8.37 3.30
C THR A 48 3.22 -7.28 3.70
N LEU A 49 4.00 -7.51 4.73
CA LEU A 49 5.02 -6.55 5.15
C LEU A 49 6.17 -6.47 4.14
N ALA A 50 6.51 -7.59 3.47
CA ALA A 50 7.55 -7.63 2.45
C ALA A 50 7.29 -6.67 1.28
N PHE A 51 6.05 -6.49 0.83
CA PHE A 51 5.74 -5.49 -0.20
C PHE A 51 5.35 -4.11 0.37
N LEU A 52 4.81 -4.03 1.59
CA LEU A 52 4.46 -2.72 2.18
C LEU A 52 5.68 -1.89 2.55
N LEU A 53 6.78 -2.49 3.00
CA LEU A 53 7.99 -1.77 3.36
C LEU A 53 8.64 -1.03 2.16
N PRO A 54 8.82 -1.67 0.98
CA PRO A 54 9.26 -0.97 -0.22
C PRO A 54 8.32 0.16 -0.66
N ILE A 55 7.01 -0.06 -0.59
CA ILE A 55 6.02 0.98 -0.88
C ILE A 55 6.24 2.16 0.07
N LEU A 56 6.22 1.91 1.38
CA LEU A 56 6.33 2.95 2.39
C LEU A 56 7.60 3.80 2.21
N ARG A 57 8.71 3.18 1.83
CA ARG A 57 9.96 3.89 1.56
C ARG A 57 9.84 4.88 0.39
N ARG A 58 8.99 4.60 -0.59
CA ARG A 58 8.77 5.42 -1.80
C ARG A 58 7.69 6.48 -1.64
N LEU A 59 6.90 6.45 -0.55
CA LEU A 59 5.88 7.47 -0.31
C LEU A 59 6.52 8.80 0.11
N GLU A 60 6.03 9.88 -0.46
CA GLU A 60 6.42 11.25 -0.13
C GLU A 60 5.34 11.89 0.76
N THR A 61 5.77 12.59 1.83
CA THR A 61 4.86 13.11 2.87
C THR A 61 4.00 14.28 2.42
N ASP A 62 4.53 15.14 1.56
CA ASP A 62 3.92 16.43 1.23
C ASP A 62 3.09 16.41 -0.07
N ARG A 63 2.68 15.21 -0.52
CA ARG A 63 1.90 15.03 -1.74
C ARG A 63 0.47 14.58 -1.45
N ASN A 64 -0.48 15.38 -1.95
CA ASN A 64 -1.91 15.08 -1.86
C ASN A 64 -2.38 14.35 -3.13
N GLU A 65 -1.85 13.15 -3.37
CA GLU A 65 -2.10 12.34 -4.56
C GLU A 65 -1.93 10.85 -4.26
N VAL A 66 -2.53 10.00 -5.11
CA VAL A 66 -2.31 8.55 -5.03
C VAL A 66 -0.93 8.23 -5.60
N GLN A 67 -0.04 7.74 -4.75
CA GLN A 67 1.36 7.43 -5.10
C GLN A 67 1.61 5.94 -5.29
N SER A 68 0.81 5.10 -4.64
CA SER A 68 0.91 3.64 -4.72
C SER A 68 -0.46 3.00 -4.76
N LEU A 69 -0.57 1.92 -5.52
CA LEU A 69 -1.79 1.14 -5.70
C LEU A 69 -1.53 -0.32 -5.38
N ILE A 70 -2.40 -0.92 -4.59
CA ILE A 70 -2.44 -2.37 -4.34
C ILE A 70 -3.76 -2.93 -4.86
N LEU A 71 -3.67 -3.92 -5.72
CA LEU A 71 -4.82 -4.66 -6.22
C LEU A 71 -4.97 -5.95 -5.41
N ALA A 72 -6.03 -6.05 -4.64
CA ALA A 72 -6.35 -7.23 -3.84
C ALA A 72 -7.54 -7.98 -4.44
N PRO A 73 -7.45 -9.31 -4.63
CA PRO A 73 -8.50 -10.08 -5.30
C PRO A 73 -9.82 -10.11 -4.52
N THR A 74 -9.78 -9.93 -3.20
CA THR A 74 -10.96 -9.97 -2.34
C THR A 74 -11.02 -8.80 -1.38
N ARG A 75 -12.22 -8.46 -0.93
CA ARG A 75 -12.47 -7.47 0.12
C ARG A 75 -11.71 -7.80 1.41
N GLU A 76 -11.75 -9.06 1.81
CA GLU A 76 -11.11 -9.52 3.05
C GLU A 76 -9.60 -9.29 3.02
N LEU A 77 -8.94 -9.62 1.91
CA LEU A 77 -7.51 -9.39 1.75
C LEU A 77 -7.19 -7.88 1.70
N ALA A 78 -7.99 -7.09 1.01
CA ALA A 78 -7.83 -5.64 0.97
C ALA A 78 -7.86 -5.03 2.38
N LEU A 79 -8.83 -5.42 3.20
CA LEU A 79 -8.96 -4.96 4.59
C LEU A 79 -7.82 -5.47 5.49
N GLN A 80 -7.34 -6.69 5.26
CA GLN A 80 -6.17 -7.22 5.96
C GLN A 80 -4.91 -6.39 5.68
N ILE A 81 -4.68 -6.04 4.41
CA ILE A 81 -3.54 -5.21 4.01
C ILE A 81 -3.65 -3.81 4.62
N GLU A 82 -4.83 -3.20 4.58
CA GLU A 82 -5.10 -1.90 5.22
C GLU A 82 -4.78 -1.94 6.72
N LYS A 83 -5.23 -2.99 7.42
CA LYS A 83 -4.97 -3.15 8.86
C LYS A 83 -3.47 -3.18 9.15
N VAL A 84 -2.70 -3.96 8.40
CA VAL A 84 -1.24 -4.02 8.55
C VAL A 84 -0.62 -2.65 8.28
N PHE A 85 -1.01 -1.97 7.19
CA PHE A 85 -0.48 -0.65 6.85
C PHE A 85 -0.74 0.38 7.98
N ARG A 86 -1.94 0.40 8.55
CA ARG A 86 -2.27 1.29 9.67
C ARG A 86 -1.44 1.00 10.93
N GLN A 87 -1.10 -0.26 11.18
CA GLN A 87 -0.23 -0.65 12.30
C GLN A 87 1.21 -0.13 12.14
N LEU A 88 1.66 0.17 10.92
CA LEU A 88 2.97 0.78 10.69
C LEU A 88 3.07 2.20 11.25
N LYS A 89 1.95 2.88 11.47
CA LYS A 89 1.86 4.25 11.99
C LYS A 89 2.74 5.24 11.23
N SER A 90 2.75 5.09 9.90
CA SER A 90 3.62 5.85 9.01
C SER A 90 3.25 7.33 8.84
N GLY A 91 2.05 7.72 9.28
CA GLY A 91 1.49 9.05 9.03
C GLY A 91 0.84 9.22 7.64
N HIS A 92 1.06 8.28 6.72
CA HIS A 92 0.44 8.34 5.39
C HIS A 92 -1.02 7.86 5.43
N LYS A 93 -1.85 8.56 4.65
CA LYS A 93 -3.26 8.19 4.48
C LYS A 93 -3.37 6.96 3.57
N VAL A 94 -4.21 6.03 3.96
CA VAL A 94 -4.62 4.85 3.18
C VAL A 94 -6.12 4.85 2.98
N LEU A 95 -6.58 4.43 1.81
CA LEU A 95 -7.99 4.20 1.50
C LEU A 95 -8.14 2.83 0.86
N THR A 96 -9.18 2.09 1.27
CA THR A 96 -9.53 0.80 0.68
C THR A 96 -10.87 0.91 -0.03
N CYS A 97 -10.91 0.56 -1.32
CA CYS A 97 -12.07 0.60 -2.20
C CYS A 97 -12.48 -0.83 -2.60
N TYR A 98 -13.72 -1.20 -2.28
CA TYR A 98 -14.29 -2.52 -2.60
C TYR A 98 -15.80 -2.45 -2.79
N GLY A 99 -16.38 -3.46 -3.44
CA GLY A 99 -17.81 -3.56 -3.64
C GLY A 99 -18.59 -3.84 -2.34
N GLY A 100 -19.89 -3.59 -2.38
CA GLY A 100 -20.80 -3.88 -1.28
C GLY A 100 -21.08 -2.71 -0.32
N HIS A 101 -20.54 -1.53 -0.61
CA HIS A 101 -20.91 -0.29 0.07
C HIS A 101 -21.00 0.90 -0.91
N PRO A 102 -21.59 2.04 -0.49
CA PRO A 102 -21.87 3.13 -1.42
C PRO A 102 -20.58 3.71 -2.05
N PHE A 103 -20.56 3.72 -3.39
CA PHE A 103 -19.48 4.31 -4.19
C PHE A 103 -19.23 5.79 -3.85
N SER A 104 -20.31 6.51 -3.52
CA SER A 104 -20.23 7.94 -3.17
C SER A 104 -19.32 8.24 -1.97
N ARG A 105 -19.21 7.32 -1.01
CA ARG A 105 -18.31 7.47 0.14
C ARG A 105 -16.85 7.42 -0.28
N GLU A 106 -16.49 6.46 -1.12
CA GLU A 106 -15.14 6.34 -1.67
C GLU A 106 -14.78 7.57 -2.52
N ARG A 107 -15.70 7.98 -3.41
CA ARG A 107 -15.53 9.18 -4.23
C ARG A 107 -15.33 10.44 -3.38
N GLN A 108 -16.07 10.58 -2.28
CA GLN A 108 -15.89 11.71 -1.36
C GLN A 108 -14.51 11.66 -0.67
N SER A 109 -14.07 10.47 -0.25
CA SER A 109 -12.75 10.29 0.37
C SER A 109 -11.60 10.58 -0.60
N LEU A 110 -11.79 10.28 -1.89
CA LEU A 110 -10.81 10.52 -2.96
C LEU A 110 -10.66 12.00 -3.34
N LYS A 111 -11.54 12.88 -2.89
CA LYS A 111 -11.32 14.35 -3.01
C LYS A 111 -10.07 14.81 -2.24
N HIS A 112 -9.70 14.08 -1.21
CA HIS A 112 -8.44 14.22 -0.49
C HIS A 112 -7.66 12.92 -0.62
N PRO A 113 -6.95 12.71 -1.73
CA PRO A 113 -6.40 11.42 -2.09
C PRO A 113 -5.51 10.82 -1.02
N PRO A 114 -5.56 9.47 -0.83
CA PRO A 114 -4.59 8.78 0.02
C PRO A 114 -3.24 8.66 -0.70
N ALA A 115 -2.17 8.50 0.06
CA ALA A 115 -0.87 8.14 -0.51
C ALA A 115 -0.88 6.69 -1.04
N LEU A 116 -1.60 5.79 -0.33
CA LEU A 116 -1.80 4.39 -0.71
C LEU A 116 -3.28 4.10 -0.95
N LEU A 117 -3.61 3.64 -2.16
CA LEU A 117 -4.92 3.11 -2.50
C LEU A 117 -4.86 1.59 -2.57
N ILE A 118 -5.76 0.92 -1.86
CA ILE A 118 -5.95 -0.53 -1.94
C ILE A 118 -7.31 -0.76 -2.55
N ALA A 119 -7.42 -1.60 -3.58
CA ALA A 119 -8.71 -1.80 -4.23
C ALA A 119 -8.92 -3.24 -4.70
N THR A 120 -10.18 -3.66 -4.74
CA THR A 120 -10.56 -4.86 -5.49
C THR A 120 -10.73 -4.53 -6.98
N PRO A 121 -10.47 -5.51 -7.91
CA PRO A 121 -10.43 -5.23 -9.34
C PRO A 121 -11.67 -4.54 -9.90
N GLY A 122 -12.87 -5.05 -9.60
CA GLY A 122 -14.12 -4.48 -10.12
C GLY A 122 -14.36 -3.05 -9.61
N ARG A 123 -14.07 -2.78 -8.33
CA ARG A 123 -14.24 -1.45 -7.75
C ARG A 123 -13.19 -0.46 -8.27
N LEU A 124 -11.97 -0.93 -8.48
CA LEU A 124 -10.94 -0.10 -9.12
C LEU A 124 -11.35 0.31 -10.53
N LEU A 125 -11.88 -0.64 -11.32
CA LEU A 125 -12.37 -0.36 -12.67
C LEU A 125 -13.45 0.72 -12.66
N ASP A 126 -14.43 0.67 -11.73
CA ASP A 126 -15.46 1.70 -11.55
C ASP A 126 -14.84 3.09 -11.29
N HIS A 127 -13.81 3.16 -10.44
CA HIS A 127 -13.12 4.41 -10.14
C HIS A 127 -12.34 4.96 -11.33
N LEU A 128 -11.66 4.08 -12.07
CA LEU A 128 -10.91 4.46 -13.28
C LEU A 128 -11.84 4.96 -14.40
N GLN A 129 -12.95 4.27 -14.66
CA GLN A 129 -13.93 4.68 -15.66
C GLN A 129 -14.61 6.02 -15.34
N ARG A 130 -14.73 6.34 -14.06
CA ARG A 130 -15.35 7.60 -13.59
C ARG A 130 -14.32 8.67 -13.25
N GLU A 131 -13.04 8.42 -13.50
CA GLU A 131 -11.93 9.37 -13.28
C GLU A 131 -11.97 10.03 -11.89
N THR A 132 -12.23 9.22 -10.85
CA THR A 132 -12.40 9.74 -9.48
C THR A 132 -11.10 10.14 -8.79
N PHE A 133 -9.96 9.74 -9.33
CA PHE A 133 -8.62 10.12 -8.90
C PHE A 133 -7.64 10.11 -10.07
N ASN A 134 -6.51 10.81 -9.92
CA ASN A 134 -5.47 10.88 -10.94
C ASN A 134 -4.50 9.70 -10.79
N THR A 135 -4.22 9.00 -11.88
CA THR A 135 -3.30 7.85 -11.93
C THR A 135 -1.87 8.22 -12.33
N ASN A 136 -1.63 9.44 -12.80
CA ASN A 136 -0.34 9.84 -13.39
C ASN A 136 0.83 9.82 -12.39
N ASN A 137 0.54 9.87 -11.09
CA ASN A 137 1.54 9.93 -10.04
C ASN A 137 1.73 8.61 -9.28
N ILE A 138 1.09 7.54 -9.77
CA ILE A 138 1.28 6.20 -9.21
C ILE A 138 2.67 5.68 -9.63
N ARG A 139 3.52 5.42 -8.64
CA ARG A 139 4.91 4.96 -8.82
C ARG A 139 5.12 3.53 -8.40
N SER A 140 4.18 2.94 -7.69
CA SER A 140 4.24 1.55 -7.24
C SER A 140 2.90 0.87 -7.44
N LEU A 141 2.94 -0.32 -8.01
CA LEU A 141 1.78 -1.19 -8.18
C LEU A 141 2.11 -2.56 -7.59
N VAL A 142 1.21 -3.09 -6.78
CA VAL A 142 1.24 -4.48 -6.27
C VAL A 142 -0.02 -5.19 -6.74
N ILE A 143 0.15 -6.42 -7.23
CA ILE A 143 -0.94 -7.28 -7.71
C ILE A 143 -0.90 -8.61 -6.98
#